data_4734454e20c83b8a3a4ec809c8a29685
#
_entry.id   4734454e20c83b8a3a4ec809c8a29685
#
_cell.length_a   1.000
_cell.length_b   1.000
_cell.length_c   1.000
_cell.angle_alpha   90.00
_cell.angle_beta   90.00
_cell.angle_gamma   90.00
#
_symmetry.space_group_name_H-M   'P 1'
#
loop_
_entity.id
_entity.type
_entity.pdbx_description
1 polymer ?
#
loop_
_entity_poly.entity_id
_entity_poly.type
_entity_poly.pdbx_seq_one_letter_code
_entity_poly.pdbx_strand_id
1 'polypeptide(L)'
;MKKADLLSTLFVGIDVSSRSNVVALLDFESQKPLQTFTVTNNQPGAIELANRLADYLQCRKDLTGLVVGLESTSFYGIHIANYLSSCETLAPFQTKVYCLNPKVIRNYKKSFVDL
;
A
#
# COMPACT_ATOMS: atom_id res chain seq x y z
N MET A 1 15.00 -6.24 -5.73
CA MET A 1 14.76 -6.29 -4.26
C MET A 1 15.20 -7.66 -3.75
N LYS A 2 15.97 -7.69 -2.69
CA LYS A 2 16.42 -8.96 -2.10
C LYS A 2 15.29 -9.64 -1.34
N LYS A 3 15.37 -10.96 -1.17
CA LYS A 3 14.35 -11.72 -0.44
C LYS A 3 14.17 -11.21 0.99
N ALA A 4 15.25 -10.85 1.68
CA ALA A 4 15.17 -10.29 3.02
C ALA A 4 14.37 -8.99 3.04
N ASP A 5 14.53 -8.15 2.02
CA ASP A 5 13.76 -6.91 1.90
C ASP A 5 12.28 -7.19 1.66
N LEU A 6 11.96 -8.22 0.85
CA LEU A 6 10.58 -8.62 0.61
C LEU A 6 9.90 -9.10 1.90
N LEU A 7 10.62 -9.88 2.71
CA LEU A 7 10.08 -10.40 3.97
C LEU A 7 9.84 -9.31 5.01
N SER A 8 10.55 -8.19 4.90
CA SER A 8 10.41 -7.06 5.83
C SER A 8 9.55 -5.94 5.27
N THR A 9 8.82 -6.17 4.19
CA THR A 9 8.00 -5.16 3.53
C THR A 9 6.52 -5.45 3.70
N LEU A 10 5.75 -4.42 4.10
CA LEU A 10 4.30 -4.45 4.03
C LEU A 10 3.87 -4.01 2.64
N PHE A 11 3.08 -4.83 1.97
CA PHE A 11 2.49 -4.52 0.67
C PHE A 11 1.06 -4.06 0.86
N VAL A 12 0.71 -2.92 0.26
CA VAL A 12 -0.62 -2.35 0.35
C VAL A 12 -1.19 -2.21 -1.05
N GLY A 13 -2.33 -2.85 -1.29
CA GLY A 13 -3.07 -2.67 -2.53
C GLY A 13 -4.26 -1.77 -2.29
N ILE A 14 -4.46 -0.80 -3.17
CA ILE A 14 -5.57 0.14 -3.05
C ILE A 14 -6.36 0.13 -4.36
N ASP A 15 -7.63 -0.25 -4.26
CA ASP A 15 -8.58 -0.15 -5.36
C ASP A 15 -9.28 1.20 -5.24
N VAL A 16 -8.96 2.11 -6.16
CA VAL A 16 -9.37 3.52 -6.09
C VAL A 16 -10.65 3.73 -6.89
N SER A 17 -11.62 4.38 -6.25
CA SER A 17 -12.83 4.85 -6.93
C SER A 17 -13.06 6.34 -6.61
N SER A 18 -14.07 6.94 -7.24
CA SER A 18 -14.29 8.37 -7.08
C SER A 18 -14.65 8.78 -5.65
N ARG A 19 -15.25 7.88 -4.87
CA ARG A 19 -15.74 8.19 -3.52
C ARG A 19 -15.01 7.46 -2.41
N SER A 20 -14.44 6.29 -2.72
CA SER A 20 -13.84 5.45 -1.69
C SER A 20 -12.66 4.69 -2.24
N ASN A 21 -11.79 4.26 -1.34
CA ASN A 21 -10.64 3.43 -1.65
C ASN A 21 -10.71 2.18 -0.80
N VAL A 22 -10.68 1.01 -1.44
CA VAL A 22 -10.61 -0.27 -0.74
C VAL A 22 -9.15 -0.65 -0.59
N VAL A 23 -8.73 -0.89 0.65
CA VAL A 23 -7.34 -1.10 1.01
C VAL A 23 -7.15 -2.53 1.50
N ALA A 24 -6.13 -3.20 0.98
CA ALA A 24 -5.73 -4.54 1.43
C ALA A 24 -4.27 -4.52 1.86
N LEU A 25 -4.00 -5.05 3.05
CA LEU A 25 -2.64 -5.17 3.59
C LEU A 25 -2.17 -6.61 3.43
N LEU A 26 -0.96 -6.78 2.90
CA LEU A 26 -0.37 -8.10 2.69
C LEU A 26 1.11 -8.06 3.08
N ASP A 27 1.61 -9.16 3.65
CA ASP A 27 3.04 -9.36 3.71
C ASP A 27 3.47 -10.35 2.62
N PHE A 28 4.76 -10.59 2.48
CA PHE A 28 5.27 -11.42 1.40
C PHE A 28 4.77 -12.88 1.49
N GLU A 29 4.61 -13.39 2.70
CA GLU A 29 4.25 -14.79 2.92
C GLU A 29 2.74 -15.04 2.90
N SER A 30 1.93 -14.01 3.10
CA SER A 30 0.47 -14.15 3.18
C SER A 30 -0.13 -14.45 1.82
N GLN A 31 -1.00 -15.44 1.78
CA GLN A 31 -1.81 -15.76 0.59
C GLN A 31 -3.13 -15.01 0.60
N LYS A 32 -3.56 -14.52 1.75
CA LYS A 32 -4.78 -13.75 1.93
C LYS A 32 -4.43 -12.41 2.58
N PRO A 33 -5.22 -11.37 2.36
CA PRO A 33 -4.98 -10.08 3.02
C PRO A 33 -4.97 -10.23 4.54
N LEU A 34 -4.00 -9.57 5.19
CA LEU A 34 -3.92 -9.48 6.64
C LEU A 34 -5.07 -8.64 7.19
N GLN A 35 -5.39 -7.56 6.49
CA GLN A 35 -6.53 -6.69 6.77
C GLN A 35 -7.08 -6.16 5.45
N THR A 36 -8.39 -5.88 5.44
CA THR A 36 -9.06 -5.18 4.34
C THR A 36 -10.00 -4.17 4.96
N PHE A 37 -9.94 -2.94 4.48
CA PHE A 37 -10.82 -1.88 4.97
C PHE A 37 -11.03 -0.83 3.88
N THR A 38 -11.98 0.07 4.10
CA THR A 38 -12.33 1.13 3.15
C THR A 38 -12.13 2.48 3.81
N VAL A 39 -11.54 3.41 3.07
CA VAL A 39 -11.46 4.82 3.48
C VAL A 39 -12.08 5.68 2.40
N THR A 40 -12.52 6.88 2.77
CA THR A 40 -13.08 7.82 1.78
C THR A 40 -11.97 8.36 0.88
N ASN A 41 -12.30 8.65 -0.38
CA ASN A 41 -11.33 9.21 -1.33
C ASN A 41 -11.33 10.73 -1.25
N ASN A 42 -10.83 11.23 -0.13
CA ASN A 42 -10.68 12.66 0.16
C ASN A 42 -9.55 12.82 1.17
N GLN A 43 -9.27 14.06 1.58
CA GLN A 43 -8.17 14.31 2.50
C GLN A 43 -8.35 13.62 3.87
N PRO A 44 -9.51 13.68 4.54
CA PRO A 44 -9.69 12.92 5.78
C PRO A 44 -9.46 11.42 5.60
N GLY A 45 -9.89 10.84 4.49
CA GLY A 45 -9.65 9.42 4.20
C GLY A 45 -8.18 9.09 4.01
N ALA A 46 -7.43 9.98 3.35
CA ALA A 46 -5.99 9.80 3.18
C ALA A 46 -5.26 9.86 4.52
N ILE A 47 -5.66 10.77 5.40
CA ILE A 47 -5.10 10.89 6.75
C ILE A 47 -5.40 9.62 7.55
N GLU A 48 -6.63 9.14 7.51
CA GLU A 48 -7.03 7.90 8.18
C GLU A 48 -6.18 6.73 7.68
N LEU A 49 -6.00 6.61 6.37
CA LEU A 49 -5.21 5.54 5.79
C LEU A 49 -3.76 5.58 6.28
N ALA A 50 -3.13 6.77 6.23
CA ALA A 50 -1.74 6.92 6.67
C ALA A 50 -1.58 6.53 8.14
N ASN A 51 -2.52 6.94 8.99
CA ASN A 51 -2.48 6.61 10.42
C ASN A 51 -2.66 5.11 10.66
N ARG A 52 -3.58 4.46 9.94
CA ARG A 52 -3.77 3.01 10.05
C ARG A 52 -2.55 2.24 9.63
N LEU A 53 -1.90 2.66 8.53
CA LEU A 53 -0.68 2.01 8.06
C LEU A 53 0.46 2.18 9.06
N ALA A 54 0.63 3.37 9.61
CA ALA A 54 1.65 3.63 10.61
C ALA A 54 1.42 2.80 11.87
N ASP A 55 0.19 2.75 12.36
CA ASP A 55 -0.16 1.95 13.54
C ASP A 55 0.13 0.48 13.32
N TYR A 56 -0.24 -0.05 12.15
CA TYR A 56 0.02 -1.45 11.82
C TYR A 56 1.52 -1.74 11.79
N LEU A 57 2.31 -0.88 11.15
CA LEU A 57 3.75 -1.06 11.06
C LEU A 57 4.44 -0.93 12.42
N GLN A 58 3.93 -0.08 13.30
CA GLN A 58 4.47 0.03 14.67
C GLN A 58 4.22 -1.23 15.49
N CYS A 59 3.15 -1.96 15.21
CA CYS A 59 2.85 -3.23 15.87
C CYS A 59 3.61 -4.42 15.28
N ARG A 60 4.12 -4.28 14.05
CA ARG A 60 4.84 -5.33 13.33
C ARG A 60 6.30 -4.90 13.17
N LYS A 61 7.12 -5.17 14.17
CA LYS A 61 8.54 -4.76 14.17
C LYS A 61 9.36 -5.46 13.09
N ASP A 62 8.90 -6.58 12.58
CA ASP A 62 9.52 -7.29 11.48
C ASP A 62 9.31 -6.60 10.12
N LEU A 63 8.36 -5.67 10.04
CA LEU A 63 8.06 -4.95 8.81
C LEU A 63 8.64 -3.52 8.92
N THR A 64 9.65 -3.24 8.10
CA THR A 64 10.36 -1.96 8.13
C THR A 64 10.17 -1.13 6.88
N GLY A 65 9.61 -1.74 5.82
CA GLY A 65 9.36 -1.08 4.55
C GLY A 65 7.89 -1.10 4.17
N LEU A 66 7.49 -0.18 3.32
CA LEU A 66 6.11 -0.03 2.86
C LEU A 66 6.08 0.19 1.35
N VAL A 67 5.37 -0.67 0.65
CA VAL A 67 5.13 -0.53 -0.79
C VAL A 67 3.63 -0.45 -1.02
N VAL A 68 3.19 0.60 -1.69
CA VAL A 68 1.77 0.84 -1.98
C VAL A 68 1.56 0.77 -3.48
N GLY A 69 0.63 -0.08 -3.92
CA GLY A 69 0.20 -0.16 -5.30
C GLY A 69 -1.25 0.30 -5.42
N LEU A 70 -1.48 1.25 -6.31
CA LEU A 70 -2.80 1.81 -6.56
C LEU A 70 -3.33 1.29 -7.88
N GLU A 71 -4.51 0.68 -7.85
CA GLU A 71 -5.26 0.34 -9.05
C GLU A 71 -6.20 1.48 -9.39
N SER A 72 -5.87 2.23 -10.43
CA SER A 72 -6.73 3.31 -10.87
C SER A 72 -6.69 3.43 -12.39
N THR A 73 -7.86 3.45 -13.00
CA THR A 73 -8.00 3.66 -14.45
C THR A 73 -8.24 5.14 -14.77
N SER A 74 -8.21 6.00 -13.76
CA SER A 74 -8.53 7.41 -13.92
C SER A 74 -7.66 8.25 -12.99
N PHE A 75 -7.91 9.56 -12.96
CA PHE A 75 -7.17 10.50 -12.14
C PHE A 75 -7.50 10.44 -10.64
N TYR A 76 -8.47 9.62 -10.24
CA TYR A 76 -8.91 9.57 -8.84
C TYR A 76 -7.83 9.14 -7.86
N GLY A 77 -6.80 8.43 -8.32
CA GLY A 77 -5.71 7.98 -7.46
C GLY A 77 -4.58 8.97 -7.27
N ILE A 78 -4.53 10.05 -8.06
CA ILE A 78 -3.38 10.98 -8.04
C ILE A 78 -3.23 11.64 -6.68
N HIS A 79 -4.35 12.10 -6.09
CA HIS A 79 -4.33 12.79 -4.81
C HIS A 79 -3.80 11.89 -3.70
N ILE A 80 -4.31 10.67 -3.59
CA ILE A 80 -3.88 9.76 -2.54
C ILE A 80 -2.44 9.28 -2.75
N ALA A 81 -2.03 9.08 -4.01
CA ALA A 81 -0.67 8.71 -4.32
C ALA A 81 0.32 9.79 -3.88
N ASN A 82 0.01 11.05 -4.20
CA ASN A 82 0.85 12.18 -3.80
C ASN A 82 0.89 12.33 -2.29
N TYR A 83 -0.24 12.18 -1.62
CA TYR A 83 -0.31 12.28 -0.16
C TYR A 83 0.57 11.23 0.51
N LEU A 84 0.43 9.97 0.11
CA LEU A 84 1.19 8.88 0.72
C LEU A 84 2.68 8.99 0.43
N SER A 85 3.06 9.46 -0.76
CA SER A 85 4.47 9.61 -1.13
C SER A 85 5.19 10.69 -0.31
N SER A 86 4.47 11.73 0.13
CA SER A 86 5.05 12.88 0.83
C SER A 86 4.69 12.93 2.30
N CYS A 87 3.95 11.96 2.81
CA CYS A 87 3.43 11.95 4.17
C CYS A 87 4.56 11.68 5.17
N GLU A 88 4.74 12.59 6.12
CA GLU A 88 5.78 12.45 7.16
C GLU A 88 5.51 11.26 8.07
N THR A 89 4.26 10.90 8.30
CA THR A 89 3.87 9.76 9.14
C THR A 89 4.43 8.45 8.60
N LEU A 90 4.55 8.32 7.28
CA LEU A 90 5.02 7.11 6.61
C LEU A 90 6.47 7.18 6.16
N ALA A 91 7.12 8.35 6.28
CA ALA A 91 8.50 8.53 5.84
C ALA A 91 9.49 7.55 6.49
N PRO A 92 9.36 7.22 7.81
CA PRO A 92 10.31 6.28 8.43
C PRO A 92 10.30 4.87 7.85
N PHE A 93 9.27 4.51 7.09
CA PHE A 93 9.11 3.15 6.56
C PHE A 93 9.58 3.02 5.11
N GLN A 94 10.33 4.00 4.59
CA GLN A 94 10.86 3.97 3.23
C GLN A 94 9.75 3.74 2.20
N THR A 95 8.69 4.50 2.31
CA THR A 95 7.46 4.31 1.53
C THR A 95 7.69 4.52 0.05
N LYS A 96 7.25 3.57 -0.76
CA LYS A 96 7.24 3.65 -2.22
C LYS A 96 5.82 3.48 -2.71
N VAL A 97 5.37 4.37 -3.59
CA VAL A 97 4.00 4.38 -4.09
C VAL A 97 4.02 4.25 -5.60
N TYR A 98 3.27 3.29 -6.12
CA TYR A 98 3.15 3.02 -7.55
C TYR A 98 1.70 3.12 -7.99
N CYS A 99 1.44 3.82 -9.10
CA CYS A 99 0.13 3.83 -9.75
C CYS A 99 0.19 2.83 -10.90
N LEU A 100 -0.52 1.72 -10.76
CA LEU A 100 -0.46 0.60 -11.69
C LEU A 100 -1.88 0.24 -12.15
N ASN A 101 -1.99 -0.38 -13.31
CA ASN A 101 -3.28 -0.95 -13.69
C ASN A 101 -3.47 -2.31 -12.97
N PRO A 102 -4.71 -2.81 -12.87
CA PRO A 102 -5.02 -4.04 -12.10
C PRO A 102 -4.18 -5.26 -12.51
N LYS A 103 -3.92 -5.39 -13.81
CA LYS A 103 -3.13 -6.48 -14.35
C LYS A 103 -1.70 -6.46 -13.83
N VAL A 104 -1.12 -5.27 -13.78
CA VAL A 104 0.28 -5.08 -13.39
C VAL A 104 0.47 -5.35 -11.90
N ILE A 105 -0.48 -4.96 -11.05
CA ILE A 105 -0.38 -5.19 -9.60
C ILE A 105 -0.31 -6.68 -9.29
N ARG A 106 -1.18 -7.49 -9.89
CA ARG A 106 -1.15 -8.94 -9.68
C ARG A 106 0.15 -9.56 -10.14
N ASN A 107 0.66 -9.13 -11.30
CA ASN A 107 1.91 -9.64 -11.84
C ASN A 107 3.12 -9.17 -11.05
N TYR A 108 3.05 -7.98 -10.48
CA TYR A 108 4.14 -7.41 -9.68
C TYR A 108 4.46 -8.29 -8.47
N LYS A 109 3.43 -8.66 -7.70
CA LYS A 109 3.63 -9.55 -6.54
C LYS A 109 4.14 -10.93 -6.97
N LYS A 110 3.60 -11.46 -8.06
CA LYS A 110 4.00 -12.75 -8.60
C LYS A 110 5.46 -12.73 -9.07
N SER A 111 5.90 -11.63 -9.68
CA SER A 111 7.28 -11.48 -10.14
C SER A 111 8.28 -11.57 -9.01
N PHE A 112 7.96 -11.07 -7.83
CA PHE A 112 8.82 -11.16 -6.66
C PHE A 112 8.93 -12.59 -6.14
N VAL A 113 7.86 -13.37 -6.25
CA VAL A 113 7.86 -14.77 -5.82
C VAL A 113 8.77 -15.61 -6.73
N ASP A 114 8.80 -15.30 -8.02
CA ASP A 114 9.55 -16.05 -9.01
C ASP A 114 11.06 -15.73 -8.99
N LEU A 115 11.46 -14.74 -8.20
CA LEU A 115 12.87 -14.41 -8.04
C LEU A 115 13.52 -15.32 -6.99
#